data_6e1881f90c1868093bfed7eae34c611b
#
_entry.id   6e1881f90c1868093bfed7eae34c611b
#
_cell.length_a   1.000
_cell.length_b   1.000
_cell.length_c   1.000
_cell.angle_alpha   90.00
_cell.angle_beta   90.00
_cell.angle_gamma   90.00
#
_symmetry.space_group_name_H-M   'P 1'
#
loop_
_entity.id
_entity.type
_entity.pdbx_description
1 polymer ?
#
loop_
_entity_poly.entity_id
_entity_poly.type
_entity_poly.pdbx_seq_one_letter_code
_entity_poly.pdbx_strand_id
1 'polypeptide(L)'
;ETTLKKQWRLGQSIVLCWAFDPNGLLTIVVPHYFLGNFTAPDHPSGDGQGNEDYVRQLLSGSRFKSHDEIFAIANRLGVAPSFIKLGSVLSTEQASVARIDERIQRYSLGYEDSRAVLLFDIADSSLCQPIERASQLDSMSYSMNSAYPKLKQEGAEVSFARTTTGDGYYVGNRGLGKCPNGDLLTFCLWLPLDNVVARDKARS
;
A
#
# COMPACT_ATOMS: atom_id res chain seq x y z
N GLU A 1 4.31 18.78 2.09
CA GLU A 1 4.99 17.47 2.24
C GLU A 1 5.74 17.35 3.56
N THR A 2 6.55 18.34 3.94
CA THR A 2 7.34 18.33 5.20
C THR A 2 6.46 18.13 6.44
N THR A 3 5.29 18.77 6.49
CA THR A 3 4.34 18.64 7.61
C THR A 3 3.72 17.24 7.66
N LEU A 4 3.34 16.67 6.51
CA LEU A 4 2.84 15.30 6.42
C LEU A 4 3.88 14.27 6.89
N LYS A 5 5.16 14.43 6.50
CA LYS A 5 6.25 13.58 6.99
C LYS A 5 6.41 13.64 8.51
N LYS A 6 6.29 14.85 9.09
CA LYS A 6 6.34 15.01 10.54
C LYS A 6 5.17 14.33 11.26
N GLN A 7 3.96 14.43 10.70
CA GLN A 7 2.78 13.78 11.25
C GLN A 7 2.85 12.26 11.11
N TRP A 8 3.37 11.77 10.00
CA TRP A 8 3.53 10.33 9.71
C TRP A 8 4.54 9.63 10.62
N ARG A 9 5.54 10.34 11.15
CA ARG A 9 6.53 9.85 12.12
C ARG A 9 7.15 8.49 11.72
N LEU A 10 7.65 8.39 10.48
CA LEU A 10 8.25 7.15 9.95
C LEU A 10 7.32 5.92 10.01
N GLY A 11 6.03 6.10 9.75
CA GLY A 11 5.04 5.03 9.73
C GLY A 11 4.36 4.76 11.08
N GLN A 12 4.68 5.51 12.13
CA GLN A 12 3.97 5.38 13.41
C GLN A 12 2.53 5.88 13.36
N SER A 13 2.22 6.75 12.40
CA SER A 13 0.89 7.32 12.20
C SER A 13 0.49 7.25 10.73
N ILE A 14 -0.81 7.21 10.48
CA ILE A 14 -1.42 7.16 9.15
C ILE A 14 -2.44 8.27 8.98
N VAL A 15 -2.57 8.77 7.76
CA VAL A 15 -3.62 9.72 7.37
C VAL A 15 -4.82 8.92 6.88
N LEU A 16 -5.97 9.05 7.53
CA LEU A 16 -7.20 8.36 7.13
C LEU A 16 -7.96 9.11 6.04
N CYS A 17 -8.14 10.41 6.23
CA CYS A 17 -8.85 11.28 5.29
C CYS A 17 -8.38 12.73 5.43
N TRP A 18 -8.82 13.56 4.48
CA TRP A 18 -8.47 14.97 4.42
C TRP A 18 -9.58 15.81 3.78
N ALA A 19 -9.62 17.10 4.11
CA ALA A 19 -10.55 18.06 3.54
C ALA A 19 -9.84 19.39 3.30
N PHE A 20 -10.42 20.23 2.43
CA PHE A 20 -10.00 21.62 2.31
C PHE A 20 -10.47 22.44 3.51
N ASP A 21 -9.63 23.37 3.91
CA ASP A 21 -9.92 24.48 4.80
C ASP A 21 -9.52 25.78 4.09
N PRO A 22 -10.16 26.91 4.36
CA PRO A 22 -9.84 28.19 3.69
C PRO A 22 -8.36 28.58 3.73
N ASN A 23 -7.64 28.13 4.77
CA ASN A 23 -6.23 28.47 4.98
C ASN A 23 -5.29 27.26 4.89
N GLY A 24 -5.80 26.09 4.47
CA GLY A 24 -4.98 24.88 4.43
C GLY A 24 -5.72 23.59 4.19
N LEU A 25 -5.33 22.56 4.91
CA LEU A 25 -5.95 21.24 4.87
C LEU A 25 -6.27 20.79 6.28
N LEU A 26 -7.44 20.19 6.46
CA LEU A 26 -7.77 19.38 7.61
C LEU A 26 -7.40 17.93 7.28
N THR A 27 -6.81 17.23 8.25
CA THR A 27 -6.44 15.81 8.11
C THR A 27 -6.81 15.06 9.37
N ILE A 28 -7.30 13.83 9.25
CA ILE A 28 -7.40 12.90 10.38
C ILE A 28 -6.18 12.00 10.34
N VAL A 29 -5.35 12.10 11.36
CA VAL A 29 -4.12 11.34 11.54
C VAL A 29 -4.23 10.53 12.81
N VAL A 30 -4.01 9.22 12.71
CA VAL A 30 -4.09 8.29 13.84
C VAL A 30 -2.83 7.42 13.90
N PRO A 31 -2.45 6.91 15.09
CA PRO A 31 -1.43 5.87 15.18
C PRO A 31 -1.82 4.63 14.37
N HIS A 32 -0.85 3.91 13.83
CA HIS A 32 -1.11 2.73 13.01
C HIS A 32 -1.92 1.63 13.71
N TYR A 33 -1.77 1.48 15.03
CA TYR A 33 -2.51 0.49 15.83
C TYR A 33 -3.94 0.95 16.19
N PHE A 34 -4.26 2.23 15.96
CA PHE A 34 -5.54 2.81 16.35
C PHE A 34 -6.73 2.07 15.76
N LEU A 35 -6.66 1.72 14.47
CA LEU A 35 -7.76 1.06 13.78
C LEU A 35 -8.06 -0.32 14.38
N GLY A 36 -7.02 -1.10 14.70
CA GLY A 36 -7.19 -2.38 15.38
C GLY A 36 -7.84 -2.25 16.75
N ASN A 37 -7.45 -1.24 17.53
CA ASN A 37 -8.07 -0.98 18.82
C ASN A 37 -9.52 -0.51 18.69
N PHE A 38 -9.82 0.33 17.70
CA PHE A 38 -11.17 0.85 17.45
C PHE A 38 -12.13 -0.25 17.00
N THR A 39 -11.65 -1.26 16.30
CA THR A 39 -12.45 -2.41 15.82
C THR A 39 -12.44 -3.60 16.79
N ALA A 40 -11.70 -3.52 17.89
CA ALA A 40 -11.64 -4.60 18.87
C ALA A 40 -13.00 -4.86 19.53
N PRO A 41 -13.37 -6.12 19.80
CA PRO A 41 -14.65 -6.46 20.43
C PRO A 41 -14.87 -5.83 21.81
N ASP A 42 -13.80 -5.56 22.52
CA ASP A 42 -13.76 -4.94 23.84
C ASP A 42 -13.69 -3.41 23.82
N HIS A 43 -13.79 -2.80 22.62
CA HIS A 43 -13.83 -1.34 22.52
C HIS A 43 -15.02 -0.76 23.31
N PRO A 44 -14.84 0.37 24.01
CA PRO A 44 -15.88 0.96 24.87
C PRO A 44 -17.23 1.23 24.19
N SER A 45 -17.27 1.40 22.88
CA SER A 45 -18.53 1.54 22.13
C SER A 45 -19.34 0.25 22.04
N GLY A 46 -18.75 -0.92 22.35
CA GLY A 46 -19.43 -2.22 22.31
C GLY A 46 -19.89 -2.71 20.94
N ASP A 47 -19.50 -2.03 19.85
CA ASP A 47 -19.95 -2.28 18.48
C ASP A 47 -18.77 -2.68 17.57
N GLY A 48 -18.04 -3.73 17.97
CA GLY A 48 -16.84 -4.18 17.25
C GLY A 48 -17.09 -4.45 15.78
N GLN A 49 -18.18 -5.13 15.42
CA GLN A 49 -18.51 -5.45 14.03
C GLN A 49 -18.93 -4.20 13.24
N GLY A 50 -19.77 -3.35 13.79
CA GLY A 50 -20.17 -2.08 13.16
C GLY A 50 -19.00 -1.11 13.02
N ASN A 51 -18.05 -1.12 13.94
CA ASN A 51 -16.81 -0.36 13.84
C ASN A 51 -15.88 -0.90 12.73
N GLU A 52 -15.79 -2.22 12.57
CA GLU A 52 -15.02 -2.84 11.46
C GLU A 52 -15.60 -2.46 10.09
N ASP A 53 -16.92 -2.59 9.92
CA ASP A 53 -17.59 -2.22 8.68
C ASP A 53 -17.41 -0.72 8.37
N TYR A 54 -17.49 0.12 9.38
CA TYR A 54 -17.26 1.56 9.24
C TYR A 54 -15.82 1.86 8.80
N VAL A 55 -14.82 1.26 9.42
CA VAL A 55 -13.40 1.42 9.04
C VAL A 55 -13.18 0.92 7.63
N ARG A 56 -13.74 -0.25 7.28
CA ARG A 56 -13.67 -0.80 5.92
C ARG A 56 -14.23 0.17 4.89
N GLN A 57 -15.41 0.72 5.14
CA GLN A 57 -16.05 1.71 4.28
C GLN A 57 -15.21 3.00 4.17
N LEU A 58 -14.66 3.48 5.28
CA LEU A 58 -13.80 4.66 5.31
C LEU A 58 -12.53 4.47 4.47
N LEU A 59 -11.88 3.32 4.58
CA LEU A 59 -10.62 3.02 3.88
C LEU A 59 -10.81 2.63 2.41
N SER A 60 -11.99 2.12 2.03
CA SER A 60 -12.36 1.79 0.64
C SER A 60 -12.80 3.02 -0.15
N GLY A 61 -13.29 4.04 0.54
CA GLY A 61 -13.81 5.26 -0.07
C GLY A 61 -12.74 6.29 -0.44
N SER A 62 -13.21 7.42 -1.01
CA SER A 62 -12.34 8.57 -1.24
C SER A 62 -11.76 9.10 0.07
N ARG A 63 -10.47 9.39 0.10
CA ARG A 63 -9.81 10.06 1.22
C ARG A 63 -10.17 11.54 1.31
N PHE A 64 -10.50 12.14 0.18
CA PHE A 64 -11.02 13.51 0.16
C PHE A 64 -12.47 13.53 0.67
N LYS A 65 -12.72 14.38 1.65
CA LYS A 65 -14.01 14.55 2.32
C LYS A 65 -14.44 16.01 2.28
N SER A 66 -15.71 16.27 2.45
CA SER A 66 -16.20 17.61 2.75
C SER A 66 -15.80 18.02 4.18
N HIS A 67 -15.92 19.32 4.48
CA HIS A 67 -15.63 19.86 5.79
C HIS A 67 -16.53 19.21 6.89
N ASP A 68 -17.81 19.02 6.61
CA ASP A 68 -18.75 18.42 7.57
C ASP A 68 -18.47 16.92 7.77
N GLU A 69 -18.15 16.20 6.69
CA GLU A 69 -17.79 14.78 6.78
C GLU A 69 -16.54 14.54 7.64
N ILE A 70 -15.51 15.42 7.51
CA ILE A 70 -14.28 15.19 8.29
C ILE A 70 -14.51 15.36 9.79
N PHE A 71 -15.39 16.29 10.20
CA PHE A 71 -15.77 16.44 11.60
C PHE A 71 -16.68 15.31 12.10
N ALA A 72 -17.60 14.82 11.28
CA ALA A 72 -18.39 13.65 11.59
C ALA A 72 -17.52 12.39 11.80
N ILE A 73 -16.55 12.18 10.93
CA ILE A 73 -15.56 11.08 11.05
C ILE A 73 -14.73 11.27 12.33
N ALA A 74 -14.23 12.47 12.59
CA ALA A 74 -13.46 12.80 13.79
C ALA A 74 -14.23 12.47 15.08
N ASN A 75 -15.49 12.89 15.14
CA ASN A 75 -16.37 12.61 16.28
C ASN A 75 -16.61 11.10 16.46
N ARG A 76 -16.88 10.36 15.37
CA ARG A 76 -17.11 8.91 15.45
C ARG A 76 -15.87 8.16 15.91
N LEU A 77 -14.69 8.58 15.46
CA LEU A 77 -13.41 7.97 15.83
C LEU A 77 -12.89 8.46 17.19
N GLY A 78 -13.49 9.49 17.79
CA GLY A 78 -13.01 10.09 19.04
C GLY A 78 -11.64 10.78 18.88
N VAL A 79 -11.32 11.32 17.70
CA VAL A 79 -10.03 11.97 17.39
C VAL A 79 -10.24 13.41 16.94
N ALA A 80 -9.26 14.27 17.17
CA ALA A 80 -9.30 15.65 16.69
C ALA A 80 -8.67 15.75 15.30
N PRO A 81 -9.28 16.51 14.35
CA PRO A 81 -8.63 16.83 13.09
C PRO A 81 -7.34 17.64 13.30
N SER A 82 -6.33 17.37 12.52
CA SER A 82 -5.08 18.14 12.48
C SER A 82 -5.13 19.14 11.34
N PHE A 83 -4.67 20.36 11.59
CA PHE A 83 -4.62 21.41 10.59
C PHE A 83 -3.22 21.54 9.99
N ILE A 84 -3.14 21.57 8.65
CA ILE A 84 -1.91 21.81 7.89
C ILE A 84 -2.05 23.17 7.19
N LYS A 85 -1.35 24.18 7.70
CA LYS A 85 -1.31 25.49 7.08
C LYS A 85 -0.57 25.42 5.72
N LEU A 86 -1.14 26.03 4.70
CA LEU A 86 -0.54 26.16 3.38
C LEU A 86 -0.22 27.63 3.09
N GLY A 87 0.86 27.86 2.35
CA GLY A 87 1.33 29.21 2.01
C GLY A 87 0.55 29.88 0.88
N SER A 88 -0.38 29.16 0.24
CA SER A 88 -1.22 29.66 -0.86
C SER A 88 -2.62 29.09 -0.75
N VAL A 89 -3.60 29.87 -1.20
CA VAL A 89 -4.99 29.40 -1.34
C VAL A 89 -5.02 28.26 -2.36
N LEU A 90 -5.58 27.14 -1.96
CA LEU A 90 -5.75 25.99 -2.85
C LEU A 90 -7.04 26.16 -3.66
N SER A 91 -6.95 25.88 -4.95
CA SER A 91 -8.12 25.70 -5.80
C SER A 91 -8.83 24.39 -5.44
N THR A 92 -10.16 24.44 -5.33
CA THR A 92 -11.02 23.26 -5.13
C THR A 92 -11.26 22.48 -6.42
N GLU A 93 -10.58 22.84 -7.51
CA GLU A 93 -10.67 22.14 -8.78
C GLU A 93 -10.24 20.66 -8.66
N GLN A 94 -10.87 19.79 -9.41
CA GLN A 94 -10.63 18.34 -9.36
C GLN A 94 -9.16 17.96 -9.61
N ALA A 95 -8.45 18.72 -10.44
CA ALA A 95 -7.00 18.52 -10.67
C ALA A 95 -6.18 18.78 -9.41
N SER A 96 -6.55 19.79 -8.61
CA SER A 96 -5.89 20.10 -7.34
C SER A 96 -6.16 19.01 -6.29
N VAL A 97 -7.40 18.52 -6.21
CA VAL A 97 -7.79 17.40 -5.35
C VAL A 97 -6.94 16.17 -5.67
N ALA A 98 -6.86 15.76 -6.94
CA ALA A 98 -6.10 14.58 -7.38
C ALA A 98 -4.60 14.69 -7.02
N ARG A 99 -3.99 15.85 -7.24
CA ARG A 99 -2.57 16.09 -6.90
C ARG A 99 -2.29 16.05 -5.40
N ILE A 100 -3.21 16.53 -4.59
CA ILE A 100 -3.07 16.49 -3.13
C ILE A 100 -3.28 15.05 -2.65
N ASP A 101 -4.31 14.37 -3.15
CA ASP A 101 -4.61 12.99 -2.78
C ASP A 101 -3.45 12.05 -3.11
N GLU A 102 -2.82 12.19 -4.29
CA GLU A 102 -1.62 11.43 -4.67
C GLU A 102 -0.48 11.58 -3.66
N ARG A 103 -0.29 12.79 -3.11
CA ARG A 103 0.73 13.05 -2.10
C ARG A 103 0.35 12.46 -0.73
N ILE A 104 -0.90 12.57 -0.34
CA ILE A 104 -1.42 12.07 0.93
C ILE A 104 -1.44 10.54 0.92
N GLN A 105 -1.70 9.91 -0.22
CA GLN A 105 -1.74 8.46 -0.39
C GLN A 105 -0.48 7.76 0.14
N ARG A 106 0.68 8.40 0.03
CA ARG A 106 1.96 7.86 0.54
C ARG A 106 2.00 7.70 2.06
N TYR A 107 1.11 8.37 2.76
CA TYR A 107 1.02 8.42 4.23
C TYR A 107 -0.28 7.78 4.74
N SER A 108 -1.03 7.14 3.85
CA SER A 108 -2.37 6.61 4.11
C SER A 108 -2.40 5.10 3.95
N LEU A 109 -3.43 4.49 4.51
CA LEU A 109 -3.85 3.13 4.19
C LEU A 109 -5.04 3.16 3.23
N GLY A 110 -5.21 2.07 2.47
CA GLY A 110 -6.40 1.75 1.71
C GLY A 110 -6.84 0.33 2.06
N TYR A 111 -8.13 0.09 2.02
CA TYR A 111 -8.69 -1.24 2.14
C TYR A 111 -9.01 -1.79 0.74
N GLU A 112 -8.69 -3.04 0.51
CA GLU A 112 -8.97 -3.75 -0.72
C GLU A 112 -9.43 -5.17 -0.38
N ASP A 113 -10.63 -5.54 -0.82
CA ASP A 113 -11.28 -6.80 -0.43
C ASP A 113 -10.55 -8.04 -0.94
N SER A 114 -9.87 -7.94 -2.07
CA SER A 114 -9.23 -9.08 -2.72
C SER A 114 -7.97 -8.66 -3.44
N ARG A 115 -6.83 -8.83 -2.77
CA ARG A 115 -5.52 -8.58 -3.35
C ARG A 115 -4.67 -9.84 -3.34
N ALA A 116 -4.25 -10.28 -4.52
CA ALA A 116 -3.26 -11.35 -4.61
C ALA A 116 -1.88 -10.84 -4.16
N VAL A 117 -1.21 -11.67 -3.38
CA VAL A 117 0.19 -11.48 -2.97
C VAL A 117 0.92 -12.79 -3.23
N LEU A 118 2.08 -12.71 -3.87
CA LEU A 118 2.98 -13.84 -4.03
C LEU A 118 4.09 -13.74 -2.99
N LEU A 119 4.43 -14.86 -2.39
CA LEU A 119 5.62 -15.03 -1.58
C LEU A 119 6.58 -15.94 -2.34
N PHE A 120 7.78 -15.45 -2.59
CA PHE A 120 8.91 -16.23 -3.08
C PHE A 120 9.92 -16.35 -1.95
N ASP A 121 10.29 -17.56 -1.63
CA ASP A 121 11.19 -17.85 -0.53
C ASP A 121 12.27 -18.85 -0.94
N ILE A 122 13.46 -18.75 -0.36
CA ILE A 122 14.56 -19.66 -0.59
C ILE A 122 14.39 -20.86 0.34
N ALA A 123 14.16 -22.05 -0.24
CA ALA A 123 14.09 -23.26 0.53
C ALA A 123 15.41 -23.49 1.32
N ASP A 124 15.25 -23.86 2.58
CA ASP A 124 16.38 -24.14 3.48
C ASP A 124 17.40 -22.98 3.62
N SER A 125 16.92 -21.73 3.50
CA SER A 125 17.77 -20.54 3.57
C SER A 125 18.62 -20.46 4.83
N SER A 126 18.12 -21.03 5.93
CA SER A 126 18.85 -21.10 7.23
C SER A 126 20.09 -22.00 7.17
N LEU A 127 20.14 -22.95 6.23
CA LEU A 127 21.28 -23.85 6.03
C LEU A 127 22.31 -23.29 5.04
N CYS A 128 21.93 -22.27 4.26
CA CYS A 128 22.82 -21.65 3.28
C CYS A 128 23.85 -20.72 3.95
N GLN A 129 25.07 -20.71 3.41
CA GLN A 129 26.06 -19.70 3.78
C GLN A 129 25.54 -18.31 3.37
N PRO A 130 25.93 -17.23 4.08
CA PRO A 130 25.46 -15.86 3.77
C PRO A 130 25.68 -15.45 2.30
N ILE A 131 26.80 -15.85 1.70
CA ILE A 131 27.13 -15.54 0.31
C ILE A 131 26.27 -16.33 -0.68
N GLU A 132 25.93 -17.57 -0.36
CA GLU A 132 25.05 -18.42 -1.15
C GLU A 132 23.63 -17.86 -1.15
N ARG A 133 23.14 -17.45 0.04
CA ARG A 133 21.83 -16.80 0.19
C ARG A 133 21.76 -15.51 -0.61
N ALA A 134 22.79 -14.67 -0.54
CA ALA A 134 22.86 -13.44 -1.33
C ALA A 134 22.81 -13.73 -2.84
N SER A 135 23.56 -14.73 -3.30
CA SER A 135 23.58 -15.16 -4.70
C SER A 135 22.21 -15.70 -5.18
N GLN A 136 21.52 -16.46 -4.33
CA GLN A 136 20.18 -16.97 -4.64
C GLN A 136 19.13 -15.84 -4.70
N LEU A 137 19.18 -14.88 -3.76
CA LEU A 137 18.31 -13.70 -3.79
C LEU A 137 18.54 -12.85 -5.05
N ASP A 138 19.78 -12.67 -5.44
CA ASP A 138 20.14 -11.92 -6.65
C ASP A 138 19.66 -12.64 -7.91
N SER A 139 19.83 -13.96 -7.99
CA SER A 139 19.29 -14.79 -9.07
C SER A 139 17.77 -14.71 -9.16
N MET A 140 17.06 -14.75 -8.02
CA MET A 140 15.61 -14.59 -7.98
C MET A 140 15.19 -13.20 -8.44
N SER A 141 15.89 -12.15 -7.99
CA SER A 141 15.67 -10.77 -8.43
C SER A 141 15.87 -10.60 -9.93
N TYR A 142 16.92 -11.22 -10.48
CA TYR A 142 17.18 -11.24 -11.93
C TYR A 142 16.04 -11.91 -12.70
N SER A 143 15.56 -13.07 -12.25
CA SER A 143 14.45 -13.79 -12.88
C SER A 143 13.16 -12.96 -12.87
N MET A 144 12.86 -12.28 -11.78
CA MET A 144 11.70 -11.37 -11.69
C MET A 144 11.84 -10.21 -12.67
N ASN A 145 13.03 -9.61 -12.77
CA ASN A 145 13.28 -8.51 -13.70
C ASN A 145 13.22 -8.96 -15.18
N SER A 146 13.58 -10.20 -15.48
CA SER A 146 13.48 -10.78 -16.82
C SER A 146 12.04 -11.12 -17.21
N ALA A 147 11.24 -11.63 -16.29
CA ALA A 147 9.84 -11.97 -16.52
C ALA A 147 8.96 -10.74 -16.78
N TYR A 148 9.28 -9.60 -16.15
CA TYR A 148 8.50 -8.38 -16.21
C TYR A 148 8.26 -7.81 -17.63
N PRO A 149 9.30 -7.63 -18.48
CA PRO A 149 9.13 -7.16 -19.86
C PRO A 149 8.32 -8.11 -20.73
N LYS A 150 8.44 -9.42 -20.50
CA LYS A 150 7.73 -10.44 -21.27
C LYS A 150 6.24 -10.38 -21.02
N LEU A 151 5.84 -10.29 -19.75
CA LEU A 151 4.45 -10.07 -19.37
C LEU A 151 3.86 -8.81 -20.01
N LYS A 152 4.63 -7.72 -20.04
CA LYS A 152 4.20 -6.48 -20.66
C LYS A 152 4.02 -6.63 -22.18
N GLN A 153 4.85 -7.42 -22.86
CA GLN A 153 4.72 -7.73 -24.29
C GLN A 153 3.46 -8.54 -24.60
N GLU A 154 3.00 -9.37 -23.65
CA GLU A 154 1.76 -10.15 -23.77
C GLU A 154 0.51 -9.34 -23.41
N GLY A 155 0.65 -8.05 -23.15
CA GLY A 155 -0.50 -7.15 -22.89
C GLY A 155 -0.95 -7.11 -21.42
N ALA A 156 -0.20 -7.74 -20.50
CA ALA A 156 -0.49 -7.63 -19.08
C ALA A 156 -0.15 -6.22 -18.56
N GLU A 157 -1.08 -5.60 -17.86
CA GLU A 157 -0.83 -4.34 -17.14
C GLU A 157 -0.06 -4.63 -15.85
N VAL A 158 1.26 -4.70 -15.97
CA VAL A 158 2.13 -5.07 -14.85
C VAL A 158 2.52 -3.84 -14.06
N SER A 159 2.05 -3.74 -12.83
CA SER A 159 2.49 -2.73 -11.88
C SER A 159 2.68 -3.38 -10.50
N PHE A 160 3.78 -4.12 -10.36
CA PHE A 160 4.06 -4.82 -9.12
C PHE A 160 4.92 -4.00 -8.16
N ALA A 161 4.61 -4.11 -6.86
CA ALA A 161 5.50 -3.75 -5.77
C ALA A 161 6.15 -5.01 -5.25
N ARG A 162 7.43 -4.97 -4.96
CA ARG A 162 8.14 -6.05 -4.28
C ARG A 162 8.85 -5.53 -3.04
N THR A 163 8.87 -6.37 -2.01
CA THR A 163 9.54 -6.08 -0.74
C THR A 163 10.31 -7.33 -0.33
N THR A 164 11.54 -7.16 0.12
CA THR A 164 12.37 -8.27 0.62
C THR A 164 11.90 -8.74 1.99
N THR A 165 11.99 -10.05 2.25
CA THR A 165 11.66 -10.69 3.53
C THR A 165 12.91 -11.14 4.31
N GLY A 166 14.11 -10.92 3.76
CA GLY A 166 15.36 -11.43 4.31
C GLY A 166 15.89 -12.63 3.53
N ASP A 167 15.04 -13.57 3.17
CA ASP A 167 15.35 -14.78 2.39
C ASP A 167 14.44 -14.95 1.16
N GLY A 168 13.63 -13.94 0.86
CA GLY A 168 12.72 -13.97 -0.27
C GLY A 168 12.13 -12.62 -0.62
N TYR A 169 10.99 -12.64 -1.31
CA TYR A 169 10.26 -11.47 -1.75
C TYR A 169 8.76 -11.63 -1.63
N TYR A 170 8.10 -10.62 -1.07
CA TYR A 170 6.69 -10.39 -1.32
C TYR A 170 6.52 -9.60 -2.61
N VAL A 171 5.62 -10.07 -3.48
CA VAL A 171 5.23 -9.39 -4.71
C VAL A 171 3.72 -9.19 -4.72
N GLY A 172 3.29 -7.97 -4.87
CA GLY A 172 1.87 -7.61 -4.92
C GLY A 172 1.59 -6.53 -5.96
N ASN A 173 0.34 -6.36 -6.34
CA ASN A 173 -0.07 -5.30 -7.26
C ASN A 173 0.10 -3.91 -6.64
N ARG A 174 0.62 -2.96 -7.40
CA ARG A 174 0.92 -1.60 -6.95
C ARG A 174 -0.26 -0.64 -7.01
N GLY A 175 -1.34 -0.97 -7.63
CA GLY A 175 -2.47 -0.08 -7.86
C GLY A 175 -3.77 -0.61 -7.28
N LEU A 176 -4.65 0.29 -6.85
CA LEU A 176 -6.03 -0.03 -6.51
C LEU A 176 -6.78 -0.43 -7.82
N GLY A 177 -7.15 -1.69 -7.93
CA GLY A 177 -8.10 -2.19 -8.92
C GLY A 177 -7.68 -2.20 -10.40
N LYS A 178 -6.42 -1.87 -10.74
CA LYS A 178 -5.97 -1.78 -12.14
C LYS A 178 -5.16 -2.97 -12.66
N CYS A 179 -4.61 -3.79 -11.77
CA CYS A 179 -3.92 -5.03 -12.17
C CYS A 179 -4.75 -6.22 -11.74
N PRO A 180 -5.29 -7.01 -12.67
CA PRO A 180 -6.00 -8.23 -12.32
C PRO A 180 -5.10 -9.18 -11.49
N ASN A 181 -5.70 -9.88 -10.52
CA ASN A 181 -5.00 -10.92 -9.78
C ASN A 181 -4.45 -12.02 -10.70
N GLY A 182 -5.08 -12.19 -11.89
CA GLY A 182 -4.61 -13.08 -12.95
C GLY A 182 -3.23 -12.74 -13.47
N ASP A 183 -2.89 -11.46 -13.62
CA ASP A 183 -1.57 -11.04 -14.11
C ASP A 183 -0.46 -11.40 -13.13
N LEU A 184 -0.76 -11.36 -11.82
CA LEU A 184 0.18 -11.80 -10.79
C LEU A 184 0.40 -13.32 -10.84
N LEU A 185 -0.65 -14.10 -11.09
CA LEU A 185 -0.55 -15.55 -11.29
C LEU A 185 0.29 -15.85 -12.55
N THR A 186 0.04 -15.15 -13.64
CA THR A 186 0.82 -15.29 -14.88
C THR A 186 2.29 -14.98 -14.64
N PHE A 187 2.58 -13.93 -13.87
CA PHE A 187 3.96 -13.62 -13.44
C PHE A 187 4.60 -14.76 -12.65
N CYS A 188 3.86 -15.38 -11.73
CA CYS A 188 4.32 -16.53 -10.96
C CYS A 188 4.69 -17.73 -11.87
N LEU A 189 3.91 -17.96 -12.92
CA LEU A 189 4.16 -19.07 -13.87
C LEU A 189 5.35 -18.80 -14.80
N TRP A 190 5.62 -17.53 -15.14
CA TRP A 190 6.75 -17.17 -15.99
C TRP A 190 8.12 -17.31 -15.29
N LEU A 191 8.18 -17.11 -13.99
CA LEU A 191 9.44 -17.16 -13.22
C LEU A 191 10.20 -18.51 -13.36
N PRO A 192 9.57 -19.69 -13.16
CA PRO A 192 10.26 -20.95 -13.34
C PRO A 192 10.64 -21.23 -14.79
N LEU A 193 9.81 -20.81 -15.75
CA LEU A 193 10.10 -20.99 -17.19
C LEU A 193 11.35 -20.22 -17.61
N ASP A 194 11.52 -18.98 -17.15
CA ASP A 194 12.72 -18.18 -17.41
C ASP A 194 13.97 -18.78 -16.77
N ASN A 195 13.87 -19.34 -15.58
CA ASN A 195 14.99 -20.03 -14.93
C ASN A 195 15.46 -21.27 -15.68
N VAL A 196 14.54 -22.06 -16.24
CA VAL A 196 14.88 -23.24 -17.06
C VAL A 196 15.62 -22.80 -18.32
N VAL A 197 15.07 -21.81 -19.04
CA VAL A 197 15.70 -21.27 -20.27
C VAL A 197 17.09 -20.66 -19.99
N ALA A 198 17.24 -19.95 -18.88
CA ALA A 198 18.53 -19.36 -18.49
C ALA A 198 19.57 -20.43 -18.12
N ARG A 199 19.15 -21.49 -17.43
CA ARG A 199 20.04 -22.64 -17.10
C ARG A 199 20.47 -23.41 -18.35
N ASP A 200 19.58 -23.63 -19.29
CA ASP A 200 19.90 -24.35 -20.53
C ASP A 200 20.87 -23.54 -21.40
N LYS A 201 20.71 -22.20 -21.46
CA LYS A 201 21.66 -21.31 -22.14
C LYS A 201 23.03 -21.24 -21.46
N ALA A 202 23.10 -21.39 -20.14
CA ALA A 202 24.37 -21.39 -19.41
C ALA A 202 25.13 -22.71 -19.51
N ARG A 203 24.48 -23.80 -19.99
CA ARG A 203 25.06 -25.12 -20.17
C ARG A 203 25.48 -25.41 -21.64
N SER A 204 25.03 -24.59 -22.57
CA SER A 204 25.39 -24.64 -24.00
C SER A 204 26.60 -23.73 -24.30
#